data_3e5d247c12da6c56147b2789988db3a7
#
_entry.id   3e5d247c12da6c56147b2789988db3a7
#
_cell.length_a   1.000
_cell.length_b   1.000
_cell.length_c   1.000
_cell.angle_alpha   90.00
_cell.angle_beta   90.00
_cell.angle_gamma   90.00
#
_symmetry.space_group_name_H-M   'P 1'
#
loop_
_entity.id
_entity.type
_entity.pdbx_description
1 polymer ?
#
loop_
_entity_poly.entity_id
_entity_poly.type
_entity_poly.pdbx_seq_one_letter_code
_entity_poly.pdbx_strand_id
1 'polypeptide(L)'
;MTDIVFSGPKSAPLTVALAHGAGAPMDSPYMDAFAEGLAARGLRCARFEFPYMAQRRDDGKKRPPNPARVLLATWRAVIDEIGRDNLVIGGKSMGGRMASMVAADLESEGTPVRGVVCLGYPFHPPGKPDKLRTEHLETLKTKTLICQ
;
A
#
# COMPACT_ATOMS: atom_id res chain seq x y z
N MET A 1 0.91 8.71 -15.17
CA MET A 1 -0.25 7.99 -14.63
C MET A 1 0.21 6.64 -14.08
N THR A 2 -0.34 6.24 -12.95
CA THR A 2 0.03 4.96 -12.32
C THR A 2 -0.84 3.84 -12.88
N ASP A 3 -0.20 2.80 -13.41
CA ASP A 3 -0.91 1.61 -13.88
C ASP A 3 -1.36 0.75 -12.71
N ILE A 4 -2.63 0.38 -12.70
CA ILE A 4 -3.21 -0.46 -11.66
C ILE A 4 -3.59 -1.81 -12.27
N VAL A 5 -3.11 -2.89 -11.66
CA VAL A 5 -3.42 -4.27 -12.06
C VAL A 5 -4.42 -4.86 -11.08
N PHE A 6 -5.53 -5.33 -11.59
CA PHE A 6 -6.60 -5.91 -10.77
C PHE A 6 -6.62 -7.44 -10.88
N SER A 7 -6.91 -8.08 -9.75
CA SER A 7 -7.18 -9.52 -9.64
C SER A 7 -8.50 -9.70 -8.89
N GLY A 8 -9.26 -10.73 -9.27
CA GLY A 8 -10.55 -11.00 -8.64
C GLY A 8 -11.73 -10.30 -9.33
N PRO A 9 -12.96 -10.58 -8.87
CA PRO A 9 -14.16 -10.10 -9.54
C PRO A 9 -14.39 -8.60 -9.38
N LYS A 10 -14.82 -7.94 -10.46
CA LYS A 10 -15.19 -6.51 -10.41
C LYS A 10 -16.34 -6.23 -9.45
N SER A 11 -17.21 -7.20 -9.25
CA SER A 11 -18.37 -7.10 -8.36
C SER A 11 -18.06 -7.42 -6.91
N ALA A 12 -16.78 -7.61 -6.55
CA ALA A 12 -16.40 -7.91 -5.19
C ALA A 12 -16.89 -6.81 -4.20
N PRO A 13 -17.35 -7.21 -3.01
CA PRO A 13 -17.86 -6.25 -2.03
C PRO A 13 -16.76 -5.36 -1.44
N LEU A 14 -15.49 -5.77 -1.58
CA LEU A 14 -14.35 -5.06 -1.03
C LEU A 14 -13.18 -5.13 -2.01
N THR A 15 -12.49 -4.00 -2.16
CA THR A 15 -11.22 -3.92 -2.88
C THR A 15 -10.09 -3.72 -1.89
N VAL A 16 -9.02 -4.48 -2.04
CA VAL A 16 -7.78 -4.34 -1.26
C VAL A 16 -6.70 -3.85 -2.21
N ALA A 17 -6.23 -2.63 -2.03
CA ALA A 17 -5.12 -2.09 -2.80
C ALA A 17 -3.81 -2.33 -2.04
N LEU A 18 -2.86 -2.96 -2.68
CA LEU A 18 -1.59 -3.35 -2.08
C LEU A 18 -0.40 -2.71 -2.81
N ALA A 19 0.43 -2.01 -2.06
CA ALA A 19 1.70 -1.48 -2.53
C ALA A 19 2.84 -2.45 -2.19
N HIS A 20 3.83 -2.50 -3.07
CA HIS A 20 5.04 -3.31 -2.88
C HIS A 20 5.97 -2.70 -1.81
N GLY A 21 6.94 -3.48 -1.36
CA GLY A 21 8.01 -3.02 -0.47
C GLY A 21 9.14 -2.32 -1.25
N ALA A 22 10.18 -1.90 -0.52
CA ALA A 22 11.26 -1.09 -1.11
C ALA A 22 12.06 -1.82 -2.20
N GLY A 23 12.25 -3.12 -2.10
CA GLY A 23 13.20 -3.85 -2.93
C GLY A 23 12.62 -4.77 -3.99
N ALA A 24 11.30 -4.97 -4.06
CA ALA A 24 10.69 -5.91 -4.99
C ALA A 24 9.43 -5.35 -5.62
N PRO A 25 9.14 -5.71 -6.89
CA PRO A 25 8.01 -5.17 -7.65
C PRO A 25 6.66 -5.72 -7.17
N MET A 26 5.57 -5.17 -7.73
CA MET A 26 4.20 -5.57 -7.40
C MET A 26 3.85 -7.02 -7.75
N ASP A 27 4.64 -7.66 -8.57
CA ASP A 27 4.44 -9.04 -9.05
C ASP A 27 5.52 -10.00 -8.56
N SER A 28 6.15 -9.69 -7.43
CA SER A 28 6.99 -10.66 -6.74
C SER A 28 6.14 -11.87 -6.29
N PRO A 29 6.74 -13.06 -6.07
CA PRO A 29 6.00 -14.22 -5.59
C PRO A 29 5.17 -13.94 -4.33
N TYR A 30 5.70 -13.13 -3.41
CA TYR A 30 5.01 -12.72 -2.20
C TYR A 30 3.72 -11.93 -2.53
N MET A 31 3.84 -10.92 -3.39
CA MET A 31 2.70 -10.08 -3.77
C MET A 31 1.67 -10.86 -4.60
N ASP A 32 2.14 -11.73 -5.49
CA ASP A 32 1.27 -12.60 -6.28
C ASP A 32 0.44 -13.51 -5.38
N ALA A 33 1.06 -14.10 -4.36
CA ALA A 33 0.37 -14.99 -3.43
C ALA A 33 -0.78 -14.26 -2.70
N PHE A 34 -0.57 -13.03 -2.26
CA PHE A 34 -1.62 -12.24 -1.62
C PHE A 34 -2.73 -11.87 -2.61
N ALA A 35 -2.38 -11.42 -3.81
CA ALA A 35 -3.37 -11.04 -4.82
C ALA A 35 -4.25 -12.23 -5.22
N GLU A 36 -3.63 -13.38 -5.48
CA GLU A 36 -4.33 -14.60 -5.82
C GLU A 36 -5.19 -15.13 -4.67
N GLY A 37 -4.67 -15.08 -3.44
CA GLY A 37 -5.40 -15.51 -2.26
C GLY A 37 -6.63 -14.66 -1.98
N LEU A 38 -6.54 -13.35 -2.14
CA LEU A 38 -7.67 -12.44 -2.00
C LEU A 38 -8.71 -12.68 -3.09
N ALA A 39 -8.27 -12.81 -4.33
CA ALA A 39 -9.15 -13.09 -5.47
C ALA A 39 -9.90 -14.41 -5.29
N ALA A 40 -9.21 -15.45 -4.84
CA ALA A 40 -9.81 -16.76 -4.58
C ALA A 40 -10.90 -16.71 -3.49
N ARG A 41 -10.85 -15.71 -2.63
CA ARG A 41 -11.84 -15.49 -1.57
C ARG A 41 -12.94 -14.50 -1.93
N GLY A 42 -13.04 -14.15 -3.21
CA GLY A 42 -14.09 -13.28 -3.72
C GLY A 42 -13.84 -11.79 -3.48
N LEU A 43 -12.63 -11.41 -3.12
CA LEU A 43 -12.24 -10.00 -2.98
C LEU A 43 -11.53 -9.53 -4.25
N ARG A 44 -11.53 -8.23 -4.48
CA ARG A 44 -10.79 -7.63 -5.57
C ARG A 44 -9.47 -7.09 -5.02
N CYS A 45 -8.36 -7.46 -5.63
CA CYS A 45 -7.05 -6.92 -5.28
C CYS A 45 -6.58 -5.96 -6.37
N ALA A 46 -6.13 -4.78 -5.96
CA ALA A 46 -5.52 -3.80 -6.85
C ALA A 46 -4.04 -3.67 -6.47
N ARG A 47 -3.15 -3.76 -7.46
CA ARG A 47 -1.72 -3.57 -7.25
C ARG A 47 -1.19 -2.50 -8.17
N PHE A 48 -0.19 -1.77 -7.72
CA PHE A 48 0.47 -0.73 -8.48
C PHE A 48 1.94 -0.63 -8.08
N GLU A 49 2.71 0.14 -8.84
CA GLU A 49 4.12 0.41 -8.52
C GLU A 49 4.36 1.88 -8.28
N PHE A 50 5.17 2.19 -7.27
CA PHE A 50 5.69 3.53 -7.09
C PHE A 50 6.62 3.88 -8.27
N PRO A 51 6.79 5.19 -8.59
CA PRO A 51 7.53 5.60 -9.79
C PRO A 51 8.91 4.98 -9.93
N TYR A 52 9.70 4.89 -8.86
CA TYR A 52 11.04 4.31 -8.93
C TYR A 52 11.03 2.83 -9.35
N MET A 53 10.02 2.08 -8.93
CA MET A 53 9.89 0.67 -9.29
C MET A 53 9.36 0.50 -10.71
N ALA A 54 8.44 1.36 -11.14
CA ALA A 54 7.97 1.38 -12.53
C ALA A 54 9.11 1.69 -13.50
N GLN A 55 10.00 2.63 -13.15
CA GLN A 55 11.20 2.93 -13.95
C GLN A 55 12.15 1.72 -14.05
N ARG A 56 12.30 0.97 -12.96
CA ARG A 56 13.12 -0.25 -12.97
C ARG A 56 12.58 -1.29 -13.94
N ARG A 57 11.27 -1.35 -14.10
CA ARG A 57 10.64 -2.26 -15.07
C ARG A 57 11.02 -1.92 -16.51
N ASP A 58 11.17 -0.63 -16.80
CA ASP A 58 11.54 -0.16 -18.15
C ASP A 58 13.02 -0.34 -18.47
N ASP A 59 13.92 -0.05 -17.53
CA ASP A 59 15.36 -0.01 -17.80
C ASP A 59 16.21 -1.05 -17.00
N GLY A 60 15.59 -1.80 -16.11
CA GLY A 60 16.26 -2.83 -15.31
C GLY A 60 17.16 -2.29 -14.20
N LYS A 61 17.24 -0.98 -14.02
CA LYS A 61 18.15 -0.38 -13.04
C LYS A 61 17.50 -0.28 -11.67
N LYS A 62 18.18 -0.79 -10.65
CA LYS A 62 17.76 -0.63 -9.26
C LYS A 62 17.95 0.80 -8.81
N ARG A 63 16.92 1.33 -8.15
CA ARG A 63 16.91 2.68 -7.59
C ARG A 63 16.44 2.63 -6.15
N PRO A 64 16.89 3.57 -5.31
CA PRO A 64 16.30 3.72 -3.98
C PRO A 64 14.85 4.21 -4.10
N PRO A 65 14.02 4.00 -3.07
CA PRO A 65 12.66 4.52 -3.07
C PRO A 65 12.61 6.03 -3.27
N ASN A 66 11.54 6.49 -3.92
CA ASN A 66 11.25 7.91 -4.02
C ASN A 66 11.12 8.53 -2.62
N PRO A 67 11.28 9.86 -2.49
CA PRO A 67 10.97 10.55 -1.24
C PRO A 67 9.52 10.29 -0.80
N ALA A 68 9.28 10.34 0.50
CA ALA A 68 7.96 10.03 1.07
C ALA A 68 6.83 10.83 0.41
N ARG A 69 7.04 12.11 0.11
CA ARG A 69 6.02 12.94 -0.55
C ARG A 69 5.56 12.37 -1.90
N VAL A 70 6.46 11.74 -2.65
CA VAL A 70 6.14 11.11 -3.93
C VAL A 70 5.36 9.81 -3.72
N LEU A 71 5.77 9.00 -2.75
CA LEU A 71 5.07 7.76 -2.41
C LEU A 71 3.64 8.04 -1.92
N LEU A 72 3.48 9.05 -1.08
CA LEU A 72 2.17 9.46 -0.56
C LEU A 72 1.28 10.01 -1.68
N ALA A 73 1.84 10.82 -2.58
CA ALA A 73 1.11 11.36 -3.74
C ALA A 73 0.65 10.24 -4.68
N THR A 74 1.50 9.23 -4.89
CA THR A 74 1.15 8.06 -5.70
C THR A 74 -0.02 7.29 -5.07
N TRP A 75 0.02 7.07 -3.77
CA TRP A 75 -1.08 6.45 -3.04
C TRP A 75 -2.38 7.22 -3.22
N ARG A 76 -2.35 8.56 -3.08
CA ARG A 76 -3.54 9.39 -3.26
C ARG A 76 -4.11 9.26 -4.67
N ALA A 77 -3.28 9.27 -5.69
CA ALA A 77 -3.72 9.10 -7.08
C ALA A 77 -4.40 7.75 -7.29
N VAL A 78 -3.85 6.68 -6.73
CA VAL A 78 -4.42 5.34 -6.80
C VAL A 78 -5.78 5.29 -6.09
N ILE A 79 -5.87 5.86 -4.90
CA ILE A 79 -7.13 5.92 -4.14
C ILE A 79 -8.20 6.70 -4.90
N ASP A 80 -7.84 7.83 -5.49
CA ASP A 80 -8.76 8.64 -6.29
C ASP A 80 -9.29 7.88 -7.51
N GLU A 81 -8.42 7.10 -8.15
CA GLU A 81 -8.81 6.31 -9.33
C GLU A 81 -9.73 5.15 -8.96
N ILE A 82 -9.43 4.42 -7.88
CA ILE A 82 -10.24 3.27 -7.44
C ILE A 82 -11.53 3.73 -6.76
N GLY A 83 -11.47 4.82 -6.00
CA GLY A 83 -12.55 5.27 -5.13
C GLY A 83 -12.41 4.72 -3.71
N ARG A 84 -12.81 5.51 -2.73
CA ARG A 84 -12.65 5.18 -1.30
C ARG A 84 -13.68 4.20 -0.75
N ASP A 85 -14.82 4.10 -1.42
CA ASP A 85 -15.90 3.25 -0.95
C ASP A 85 -15.51 1.78 -0.97
N ASN A 86 -15.60 1.13 0.18
CA ASN A 86 -15.21 -0.28 0.33
C ASN A 86 -13.77 -0.57 -0.07
N LEU A 87 -12.87 0.38 0.21
CA LEU A 87 -11.44 0.26 -0.10
C LEU A 87 -10.64 0.04 1.18
N VAL A 88 -9.88 -1.04 1.21
CA VAL A 88 -8.81 -1.28 2.17
C VAL A 88 -7.49 -1.01 1.45
N ILE A 89 -6.60 -0.25 2.08
CA ILE A 89 -5.27 0.03 1.53
C ILE A 89 -4.20 -0.61 2.40
N GLY A 90 -3.09 -0.98 1.80
CA GLY A 90 -2.04 -1.61 2.55
C GLY A 90 -0.84 -1.98 1.69
N GLY A 91 -0.04 -2.89 2.19
CA GLY A 91 1.10 -3.37 1.42
C GLY A 91 2.19 -3.96 2.26
N LYS A 92 3.26 -4.34 1.59
CA LYS A 92 4.43 -4.95 2.19
C LYS A 92 5.39 -3.89 2.69
N SER A 93 5.77 -3.98 3.96
CA SER A 93 6.82 -3.15 4.56
C SER A 93 6.60 -1.65 4.28
N MET A 94 7.49 -0.99 3.55
CA MET A 94 7.38 0.42 3.18
C MET A 94 6.02 0.76 2.56
N GLY A 95 5.51 -0.08 1.66
CA GLY A 95 4.23 0.15 1.00
C GLY A 95 3.06 0.23 1.98
N GLY A 96 3.03 -0.67 2.97
CA GLY A 96 2.04 -0.65 4.04
C GLY A 96 2.21 0.52 4.99
N ARG A 97 3.44 0.87 5.32
CA ARG A 97 3.72 2.05 6.14
C ARG A 97 3.19 3.32 5.46
N MET A 98 3.48 3.51 4.16
CA MET A 98 2.97 4.66 3.42
C MET A 98 1.42 4.65 3.36
N ALA A 99 0.82 3.49 3.18
CA ALA A 99 -0.64 3.34 3.23
C ALA A 99 -1.20 3.82 4.56
N SER A 100 -0.60 3.44 5.68
CA SER A 100 -1.04 3.87 7.01
C SER A 100 -0.94 5.39 7.20
N MET A 101 0.09 6.01 6.63
CA MET A 101 0.26 7.47 6.68
C MET A 101 -0.80 8.19 5.85
N VAL A 102 -1.08 7.70 4.64
CA VAL A 102 -2.16 8.24 3.81
C VAL A 102 -3.52 8.06 4.49
N ALA A 103 -3.75 6.90 5.11
CA ALA A 103 -4.99 6.64 5.83
C ALA A 103 -5.20 7.64 6.96
N ALA A 104 -4.15 7.97 7.71
CA ALA A 104 -4.20 8.97 8.76
C ALA A 104 -4.54 10.36 8.21
N ASP A 105 -3.93 10.74 7.09
CA ASP A 105 -4.21 12.03 6.43
C ASP A 105 -5.66 12.09 5.94
N LEU A 106 -6.14 11.04 5.28
CA LEU A 106 -7.52 10.99 4.79
C LEU A 106 -8.52 11.01 5.93
N GLU A 107 -8.23 10.35 7.04
CA GLU A 107 -9.07 10.40 8.24
C GLU A 107 -9.17 11.82 8.78
N SER A 108 -8.05 12.54 8.89
CA SER A 108 -8.01 13.94 9.31
C SER A 108 -8.80 14.86 8.38
N GLU A 109 -8.83 14.54 7.09
CA GLU A 109 -9.55 15.30 6.08
C GLU A 109 -11.05 14.96 6.04
N GLY A 110 -11.51 14.02 6.84
CA GLY A 110 -12.91 13.58 6.87
C GLY A 110 -13.29 12.65 5.71
N THR A 111 -12.32 12.06 5.04
CA THR A 111 -12.52 11.18 3.88
C THR A 111 -11.80 9.85 4.06
N PRO A 112 -12.06 9.10 5.16
CA PRO A 112 -11.30 7.89 5.47
C PRO A 112 -11.54 6.77 4.47
N VAL A 113 -10.54 5.90 4.33
CA VAL A 113 -10.71 4.58 3.71
C VAL A 113 -11.34 3.62 4.72
N ARG A 114 -11.76 2.46 4.26
CA ARG A 114 -12.44 1.47 5.12
C ARG A 114 -11.49 0.80 6.10
N GLY A 115 -10.24 0.59 5.73
CA GLY A 115 -9.26 -0.06 6.59
C GLY A 115 -7.87 -0.05 6.01
N VAL A 116 -6.92 -0.50 6.82
CA VAL A 116 -5.50 -0.59 6.47
C VAL A 116 -4.99 -1.98 6.82
N VAL A 117 -4.19 -2.58 5.93
CA VAL A 117 -3.48 -3.83 6.21
C VAL A 117 -1.99 -3.67 5.93
N CYS A 118 -1.17 -3.90 6.94
CA CYS A 118 0.28 -3.81 6.81
C CYS A 118 0.89 -5.19 6.93
N LEU A 119 1.66 -5.59 5.93
CA LEU A 119 2.34 -6.87 5.86
C LEU A 119 3.83 -6.63 6.17
N GLY A 120 4.21 -6.84 7.43
CA GLY A 120 5.56 -6.54 7.92
C GLY A 120 5.82 -5.05 8.08
N TYR A 121 5.28 -4.43 9.12
CA TYR A 121 5.45 -2.98 9.35
C TYR A 121 6.88 -2.65 9.78
N PRO A 122 7.58 -1.72 9.09
CA PRO A 122 8.92 -1.30 9.48
C PRO A 122 8.84 -0.20 10.55
N PHE A 123 8.75 -0.61 11.82
CA PHE A 123 8.57 0.30 12.94
C PHE A 123 9.70 1.31 13.13
N HIS A 124 10.89 0.98 12.65
CA HIS A 124 12.06 1.85 12.68
C HIS A 124 12.97 1.57 11.48
N PRO A 125 13.86 2.51 11.09
CA PRO A 125 14.87 2.25 10.06
C PRO A 125 15.84 1.15 10.50
N PRO A 126 16.44 0.41 9.56
CA PRO A 126 17.47 -0.59 9.90
C PRO A 126 18.58 0.02 10.76
N GLY A 127 18.93 -0.66 11.87
CA GLY A 127 19.99 -0.22 12.77
C GLY A 127 19.66 1.01 13.64
N LYS A 128 18.42 1.50 13.61
CA LYS A 128 17.99 2.69 14.38
C LYS A 128 16.70 2.40 15.17
N PRO A 129 16.75 1.49 16.17
CA PRO A 129 15.53 1.07 16.89
C PRO A 129 14.86 2.19 17.68
N ASP A 130 15.58 3.26 18.02
CA ASP A 130 15.03 4.39 18.75
C ASP A 130 14.27 5.40 17.88
N LYS A 131 14.39 5.28 16.55
CA LYS A 131 13.67 6.14 15.60
C LYS A 131 12.36 5.48 15.19
N LEU A 132 11.36 5.55 16.05
CA LEU A 132 10.06 4.96 15.78
C LEU A 132 9.32 5.70 14.68
N ARG A 133 8.59 4.94 13.86
CA ARG A 133 7.76 5.41 12.74
C ARG A 133 6.30 5.18 13.03
N THR A 134 5.86 5.52 14.24
CA THR A 134 4.55 5.13 14.78
C THR A 134 3.70 6.31 15.23
N GLU A 135 4.16 7.55 15.10
CA GLU A 135 3.46 8.73 15.61
C GLU A 135 2.02 8.81 15.09
N HIS A 136 1.82 8.64 13.79
CA HIS A 136 0.48 8.69 13.18
C HIS A 136 -0.41 7.52 13.61
N LEU A 137 0.17 6.39 14.03
CA LEU A 137 -0.59 5.23 14.48
C LEU A 137 -1.24 5.45 15.85
N GLU A 138 -0.69 6.34 16.67
CA GLU A 138 -1.20 6.61 18.01
C GLU A 138 -2.61 7.19 18.00
N THR A 139 -2.95 7.95 16.96
CA THR A 139 -4.25 8.62 16.83
C THR A 139 -5.14 8.05 15.73
N LEU A 140 -4.63 7.13 14.93
CA LEU A 140 -5.36 6.53 13.81
C LEU A 140 -6.55 5.72 14.30
N LYS A 141 -7.76 6.10 13.87
CA LYS A 141 -9.02 5.44 14.21
C LYS A 141 -9.47 4.46 13.12
N THR A 142 -9.03 4.66 11.88
CA THR A 142 -9.30 3.73 10.78
C THR A 142 -8.82 2.34 11.18
N LYS A 143 -9.67 1.33 10.98
CA LYS A 143 -9.35 -0.06 11.35
C LYS A 143 -8.06 -0.50 10.68
N THR A 144 -7.12 -1.02 11.46
CA THR A 144 -5.79 -1.37 10.99
C THR A 144 -5.40 -2.75 11.47
N LEU A 145 -4.95 -3.59 10.54
CA LEU A 145 -4.37 -4.89 10.83
C LEU A 145 -2.90 -4.87 10.46
N ILE A 146 -2.04 -5.20 11.41
CA ILE A 146 -0.60 -5.33 11.18
C ILE A 146 -0.22 -6.80 11.36
N CYS A 147 0.32 -7.39 10.30
CA CYS A 147 0.83 -8.76 10.30
C CYS A 147 2.36 -8.71 10.28
N GLN A 148 3.01 -9.21 11.33
CA GLN A 148 4.47 -9.25 11.45
C GLN A 148 5.00 -10.64 11.12
#